data_cfef5cd26183a9b07a48fbac54805aa1
#
_entry.id   cfef5cd26183a9b07a48fbac54805aa1
#
_cell.length_a   1.000
_cell.length_b   1.000
_cell.length_c   1.000
_cell.angle_alpha   90.00
_cell.angle_beta   90.00
_cell.angle_gamma   90.00
#
_symmetry.space_group_name_H-M   'P 1'
#
loop_
_entity.id
_entity.type
_entity.pdbx_description
1 polymer ?
#
loop_
_entity_poly.entity_id
_entity_poly.type
_entity_poly.pdbx_seq_one_letter_code
_entity_poly.pdbx_strand_id
1 'polypeptide(L)'
;MIKVGILSDTHITKITEQFRKNCASAFDGCDAIIHAGDLTDISILSTFTGKDIYGVCGNMCNQATRQLLPETKIIYLNGYSIGICHGTGPRHNIEERLLRLLPGTDCIVYGHTHTPICHNTGNTLFINPGSFQGTGNYGAPGTYGVLHIEKDSLKGSIHELVRKT
;
A
#
# COMPACT_ATOMS: atom_id res chain seq x y z
N MET A 1 -12.28 -7.96 -14.21
CA MET A 1 -11.98 -6.90 -13.22
C MET A 1 -11.11 -7.51 -12.14
N ILE A 2 -10.00 -6.88 -11.78
CA ILE A 2 -9.15 -7.26 -10.64
C ILE A 2 -9.30 -6.16 -9.59
N LYS A 3 -9.56 -6.55 -8.34
CA LYS A 3 -9.65 -5.63 -7.21
C LYS A 3 -8.44 -5.84 -6.31
N VAL A 4 -7.65 -4.78 -6.08
CA VAL A 4 -6.43 -4.82 -5.28
C VAL A 4 -6.61 -3.96 -4.03
N GLY A 5 -6.41 -4.56 -2.86
CA GLY A 5 -6.34 -3.85 -1.61
C GLY A 5 -4.93 -3.27 -1.40
N ILE A 6 -4.85 -2.05 -0.90
CA ILE A 6 -3.57 -1.35 -0.71
C ILE A 6 -3.47 -0.87 0.73
N LEU A 7 -2.39 -1.23 1.41
CA LEU A 7 -2.07 -0.72 2.74
C LEU A 7 -0.58 -0.38 2.87
N SER A 8 -0.25 0.40 3.86
CA SER A 8 1.12 0.83 4.16
C SER A 8 1.25 1.24 5.62
N ASP A 9 2.48 1.33 6.10
CA ASP A 9 2.79 1.93 7.39
C ASP A 9 1.99 1.30 8.54
N THR A 10 1.97 -0.03 8.60
CA THR A 10 1.29 -0.78 9.65
C THR A 10 2.04 -0.78 10.98
N HIS A 11 3.38 -0.71 10.95
CA HIS A 11 4.26 -0.56 12.12
C HIS A 11 3.96 -1.52 13.28
N ILE A 12 3.60 -2.76 12.99
CA ILE A 12 3.33 -3.77 14.00
C ILE A 12 4.28 -4.97 13.87
N THR A 13 4.62 -5.57 15.01
CA THR A 13 5.48 -6.77 15.08
C THR A 13 4.69 -8.04 15.31
N LYS A 14 3.44 -7.91 15.74
CA LYS A 14 2.54 -9.04 16.00
C LYS A 14 1.15 -8.76 15.46
N ILE A 15 0.57 -9.77 14.84
CA ILE A 15 -0.81 -9.72 14.35
C ILE A 15 -1.75 -9.77 15.55
N THR A 16 -2.55 -8.71 15.71
CA THR A 16 -3.61 -8.64 16.72
C THR A 16 -4.95 -9.06 16.12
N GLU A 17 -5.88 -9.46 16.97
CA GLU A 17 -7.25 -9.77 16.56
C GLU A 17 -7.93 -8.56 15.88
N GLN A 18 -7.67 -7.35 16.39
CA GLN A 18 -8.20 -6.13 15.80
C GLN A 18 -7.62 -5.89 14.40
N PHE A 19 -6.32 -6.12 14.20
CA PHE A 19 -5.70 -6.03 12.88
C PHE A 19 -6.33 -7.01 11.89
N ARG A 20 -6.56 -8.28 12.30
CA ARG A 20 -7.24 -9.27 11.46
C ARG A 20 -8.63 -8.83 11.05
N LYS A 21 -9.42 -8.32 12.00
CA LYS A 21 -10.78 -7.81 11.73
C LYS A 21 -10.77 -6.62 10.78
N ASN A 22 -9.85 -5.69 10.98
CA ASN A 22 -9.70 -4.54 10.11
C ASN A 22 -9.34 -4.97 8.68
N CYS A 23 -8.37 -5.88 8.52
CA CYS A 23 -7.98 -6.42 7.21
C CYS A 23 -9.12 -7.18 6.53
N ALA A 24 -9.82 -8.02 7.27
CA ALA A 24 -10.95 -8.78 6.72
C ALA A 24 -12.07 -7.85 6.21
N SER A 25 -12.35 -6.77 6.94
CA SER A 25 -13.37 -5.80 6.53
C SER A 25 -12.90 -4.91 5.37
N ALA A 26 -11.65 -4.40 5.44
CA ALA A 26 -11.13 -3.46 4.45
C ALA A 26 -10.91 -4.12 3.08
N PHE A 27 -10.48 -5.38 3.07
CA PHE A 27 -10.05 -6.08 1.87
C PHE A 27 -10.96 -7.24 1.46
N ASP A 28 -12.21 -7.18 1.90
CA ASP A 28 -13.23 -8.11 1.44
C ASP A 28 -13.41 -8.02 -0.07
N GLY A 29 -13.45 -9.19 -0.71
CA GLY A 29 -13.57 -9.29 -2.18
C GLY A 29 -12.36 -8.76 -2.96
N CYS A 30 -11.22 -8.48 -2.34
CA CYS A 30 -9.98 -8.20 -3.06
C CYS A 30 -9.31 -9.48 -3.53
N ASP A 31 -8.83 -9.48 -4.77
CA ASP A 31 -8.08 -10.59 -5.39
C ASP A 31 -6.62 -10.58 -4.95
N ALA A 32 -6.06 -9.39 -4.77
CA ALA A 32 -4.66 -9.19 -4.41
C ALA A 32 -4.50 -8.09 -3.35
N ILE A 33 -3.34 -8.09 -2.69
CA ILE A 33 -2.95 -7.10 -1.68
C ILE A 33 -1.59 -6.52 -2.04
N ILE A 34 -1.46 -5.20 -1.95
CA ILE A 34 -0.19 -4.48 -2.01
C ILE A 34 0.10 -3.90 -0.63
N HIS A 35 1.28 -4.20 -0.08
CA HIS A 35 1.81 -3.53 1.10
C HIS A 35 2.98 -2.63 0.71
N ALA A 36 2.80 -1.32 0.79
CA ALA A 36 3.77 -0.33 0.35
C ALA A 36 4.82 0.05 1.42
N GLY A 37 5.23 -0.91 2.22
CA GLY A 37 6.36 -0.77 3.15
C GLY A 37 6.00 -0.34 4.57
N ASP A 38 7.02 -0.32 5.42
CA ASP A 38 6.91 -0.08 6.88
C ASP A 38 5.89 -0.99 7.57
N LEU A 39 5.91 -2.27 7.19
CA LEU A 39 5.15 -3.30 7.89
C LEU A 39 5.82 -3.72 9.20
N THR A 40 7.07 -3.42 9.39
CA THR A 40 7.98 -3.79 10.46
C THR A 40 8.38 -5.25 10.39
N ASP A 41 7.46 -6.20 10.46
CA ASP A 41 7.72 -7.64 10.42
C ASP A 41 6.93 -8.33 9.29
N ILE A 42 7.62 -9.17 8.52
CA ILE A 42 7.06 -9.85 7.35
C ILE A 42 5.91 -10.80 7.70
N SER A 43 5.86 -11.30 8.94
CA SER A 43 4.79 -12.19 9.39
C SER A 43 3.39 -11.60 9.25
N ILE A 44 3.29 -10.25 9.19
CA ILE A 44 2.03 -9.54 8.98
C ILE A 44 1.35 -9.95 7.69
N LEU A 45 2.12 -10.26 6.64
CA LEU A 45 1.59 -10.67 5.35
C LEU A 45 0.80 -11.99 5.41
N SER A 46 1.04 -12.83 6.42
CA SER A 46 0.26 -14.05 6.64
C SER A 46 -1.22 -13.82 6.94
N THR A 47 -1.61 -12.58 7.25
CA THR A 47 -3.02 -12.19 7.44
C THR A 47 -3.83 -12.33 6.13
N PHE A 48 -3.18 -12.26 4.98
CA PHE A 48 -3.83 -12.20 3.67
C PHE A 48 -3.83 -13.55 2.94
N THR A 49 -4.03 -14.63 3.67
CA THR A 49 -4.08 -16.00 3.11
C THR A 49 -5.10 -16.11 1.97
N GLY A 50 -4.71 -16.76 0.88
CA GLY A 50 -5.59 -16.99 -0.28
C GLY A 50 -5.68 -15.82 -1.26
N LYS A 51 -4.87 -14.77 -1.07
CA LYS A 51 -4.75 -13.65 -2.00
C LYS A 51 -3.33 -13.57 -2.56
N ASP A 52 -3.17 -13.01 -3.74
CA ASP A 52 -1.85 -12.63 -4.24
C ASP A 52 -1.30 -11.46 -3.41
N ILE A 53 -0.06 -11.56 -2.96
CA ILE A 53 0.53 -10.56 -2.06
C ILE A 53 1.78 -9.97 -2.70
N TYR A 54 1.81 -8.65 -2.79
CA TYR A 54 2.93 -7.86 -3.30
C TYR A 54 3.39 -6.89 -2.22
N GLY A 55 4.57 -7.13 -1.66
CA GLY A 55 5.14 -6.30 -0.60
C GLY A 55 6.49 -5.71 -1.00
N VAL A 56 6.78 -4.54 -0.44
CA VAL A 56 8.11 -3.92 -0.44
C VAL A 56 8.52 -3.58 0.98
N CYS A 57 9.83 -3.49 1.24
CA CYS A 57 10.31 -3.00 2.53
C CYS A 57 10.30 -1.47 2.59
N GLY A 58 10.19 -0.93 3.79
CA GLY A 58 10.35 0.48 4.08
C GLY A 58 11.50 0.72 5.07
N ASN A 59 11.71 1.96 5.47
CA ASN A 59 12.80 2.34 6.38
C ASN A 59 12.63 1.80 7.81
N MET A 60 11.41 1.45 8.22
CA MET A 60 11.09 0.89 9.55
C MET A 60 10.86 -0.62 9.55
N CYS A 61 11.32 -1.33 8.53
CA CYS A 61 11.29 -2.79 8.51
C CYS A 61 12.47 -3.37 9.29
N ASN A 62 12.24 -4.52 9.96
CA ASN A 62 13.33 -5.27 10.61
C ASN A 62 14.26 -5.92 9.57
N GLN A 63 15.40 -6.43 10.02
CA GLN A 63 16.41 -6.99 9.12
C GLN A 63 15.89 -8.20 8.33
N ALA A 64 15.14 -9.09 8.97
CA ALA A 64 14.57 -10.26 8.31
C ALA A 64 13.62 -9.87 7.16
N THR A 65 12.78 -8.88 7.39
CA THR A 65 11.86 -8.35 6.36
C THR A 65 12.62 -7.70 5.21
N ARG A 66 13.68 -6.94 5.49
CA ARG A 66 14.54 -6.33 4.45
C ARG A 66 15.27 -7.35 3.59
N GLN A 67 15.58 -8.53 4.13
CA GLN A 67 16.21 -9.61 3.36
C GLN A 67 15.23 -10.32 2.43
N LEU A 68 13.94 -10.30 2.75
CA LEU A 68 12.91 -11.06 2.03
C LEU A 68 12.08 -10.19 1.08
N LEU A 69 11.94 -8.90 1.34
CA LEU A 69 11.19 -7.96 0.50
C LEU A 69 12.12 -6.98 -0.23
N PRO A 70 11.86 -6.70 -1.51
CA PRO A 70 12.61 -5.69 -2.26
C PRO A 70 12.25 -4.27 -1.78
N GLU A 71 13.08 -3.30 -2.11
CA GLU A 71 12.79 -1.87 -1.90
C GLU A 71 11.78 -1.35 -2.94
N THR A 72 11.84 -1.89 -4.15
CA THR A 72 10.94 -1.55 -5.25
C THR A 72 10.47 -2.80 -5.97
N LYS A 73 9.27 -2.76 -6.51
CA LYS A 73 8.71 -3.84 -7.31
C LYS A 73 7.82 -3.29 -8.41
N ILE A 74 7.88 -3.87 -9.59
CA ILE A 74 6.91 -3.62 -10.66
C ILE A 74 6.14 -4.91 -10.89
N ILE A 75 4.82 -4.82 -10.88
CA ILE A 75 3.91 -5.91 -11.20
C ILE A 75 3.05 -5.55 -12.40
N TYR A 76 2.56 -6.56 -13.11
CA TYR A 76 1.69 -6.38 -14.26
C TYR A 76 0.36 -7.07 -13.98
N LEU A 77 -0.71 -6.30 -13.96
CA LEU A 77 -2.06 -6.79 -13.74
C LEU A 77 -2.97 -6.27 -14.87
N ASN A 78 -3.59 -7.19 -15.57
CA ASN A 78 -4.56 -6.87 -16.64
C ASN A 78 -4.02 -5.89 -17.72
N GLY A 79 -2.71 -5.95 -18.00
CA GLY A 79 -2.04 -5.09 -18.97
C GLY A 79 -1.48 -3.78 -18.41
N TYR A 80 -1.78 -3.43 -17.16
CA TYR A 80 -1.23 -2.25 -16.49
C TYR A 80 0.02 -2.58 -15.69
N SER A 81 1.00 -1.68 -15.74
CA SER A 81 2.22 -1.72 -14.95
C SER A 81 2.03 -0.93 -13.65
N ILE A 82 2.24 -1.59 -12.51
CA ILE A 82 2.09 -0.99 -11.18
C ILE A 82 3.43 -1.02 -10.48
N GLY A 83 4.02 0.15 -10.30
CA GLY A 83 5.23 0.33 -9.51
C GLY A 83 4.89 0.44 -8.02
N ILE A 84 5.64 -0.26 -7.18
CA ILE A 84 5.47 -0.28 -5.74
C ILE A 84 6.79 0.09 -5.08
N CYS A 85 6.77 1.04 -4.18
CA CYS A 85 7.91 1.41 -3.34
C CYS A 85 7.41 2.03 -2.03
N HIS A 86 8.27 2.14 -1.03
CA HIS A 86 7.86 2.84 0.19
C HIS A 86 7.95 4.36 0.06
N GLY A 87 8.91 4.86 -0.70
CA GLY A 87 9.14 6.29 -0.85
C GLY A 87 10.08 6.88 0.21
N THR A 88 10.89 6.03 0.86
CA THR A 88 11.89 6.44 1.86
C THR A 88 12.74 7.63 1.39
N GLY A 89 12.97 8.58 2.29
CA GLY A 89 13.74 9.79 2.03
C GLY A 89 12.92 11.08 2.18
N PRO A 90 13.32 12.17 1.53
CA PRO A 90 12.62 13.46 1.65
C PRO A 90 11.15 13.37 1.22
N ARG A 91 10.27 13.94 2.02
CA ARG A 91 8.82 13.93 1.76
C ARG A 91 8.40 15.00 0.74
N HIS A 92 9.16 16.08 0.63
CA HIS A 92 8.91 17.11 -0.38
C HIS A 92 9.26 16.57 -1.78
N ASN A 93 8.48 16.92 -2.78
CA ASN A 93 8.63 16.49 -4.17
C ASN A 93 8.77 14.96 -4.33
N ILE A 94 8.11 14.20 -3.46
CA ILE A 94 8.23 12.74 -3.43
C ILE A 94 7.78 12.13 -4.76
N GLU A 95 6.67 12.59 -5.34
CA GLU A 95 6.15 12.01 -6.58
C GLU A 95 7.09 12.21 -7.78
N GLU A 96 7.74 13.37 -7.88
CA GLU A 96 8.76 13.61 -8.93
C GLU A 96 9.93 12.63 -8.79
N ARG A 97 10.35 12.36 -7.56
CA ARG A 97 11.40 11.39 -7.27
C ARG A 97 10.97 9.96 -7.61
N LEU A 98 9.71 9.61 -7.32
CA LEU A 98 9.15 8.30 -7.62
C LEU A 98 8.95 8.08 -9.13
N LEU A 99 8.60 9.10 -9.89
CA LEU A 99 8.55 9.02 -11.36
C LEU A 99 9.92 8.70 -11.97
N ARG A 100 11.00 9.20 -11.37
CA ARG A 100 12.37 8.86 -11.79
C ARG A 100 12.78 7.44 -11.38
N LEU A 101 12.30 6.97 -10.23
CA LEU A 101 12.59 5.64 -9.71
C LEU A 101 11.83 4.54 -10.46
N LEU A 102 10.59 4.81 -10.85
CA LEU A 102 9.67 3.87 -11.49
C LEU A 102 9.12 4.48 -12.81
N PRO A 103 10.00 4.76 -13.79
CA PRO A 103 9.61 5.46 -15.00
C PRO A 103 8.66 4.62 -15.85
N GLY A 104 7.66 5.28 -16.47
CA GLY A 104 6.77 4.65 -17.44
C GLY A 104 5.75 3.66 -16.84
N THR A 105 5.54 3.67 -15.52
CA THR A 105 4.49 2.88 -14.89
C THR A 105 3.14 3.59 -14.98
N ASP A 106 2.07 2.81 -15.16
CA ASP A 106 0.70 3.33 -15.21
C ASP A 106 0.19 3.75 -13.83
N CYS A 107 0.68 3.09 -12.79
CA CYS A 107 0.36 3.40 -11.40
C CYS A 107 1.62 3.32 -10.53
N ILE A 108 1.74 4.22 -9.56
CA ILE A 108 2.74 4.15 -8.48
C ILE A 108 2.02 4.11 -7.15
N VAL A 109 2.29 3.04 -6.40
CA VAL A 109 1.81 2.85 -5.03
C VAL A 109 2.95 3.08 -4.06
N TYR A 110 2.77 3.96 -3.09
CA TYR A 110 3.81 4.29 -2.11
C TYR A 110 3.23 4.60 -0.73
N GLY A 111 4.07 4.69 0.30
CA GLY A 111 3.70 5.00 1.68
C GLY A 111 4.49 6.17 2.25
N HIS A 112 5.12 5.96 3.42
CA HIS A 112 6.08 6.85 4.08
C HIS A 112 5.53 8.18 4.61
N THR A 113 4.73 8.91 3.85
CA THR A 113 4.22 10.23 4.26
C THR A 113 3.08 10.13 5.27
N HIS A 114 2.43 8.97 5.37
CA HIS A 114 1.19 8.74 6.13
C HIS A 114 0.01 9.63 5.68
N THR A 115 0.15 10.30 4.54
CA THR A 115 -0.89 11.17 3.98
C THR A 115 -1.58 10.44 2.84
N PRO A 116 -2.86 10.08 2.99
CA PRO A 116 -3.58 9.40 1.94
C PRO A 116 -3.80 10.31 0.73
N ILE A 117 -3.44 9.81 -0.45
CA ILE A 117 -3.69 10.49 -1.73
C ILE A 117 -4.09 9.49 -2.82
N CYS A 118 -4.89 9.93 -3.75
CA CYS A 118 -5.20 9.20 -4.97
C CYS A 118 -5.47 10.21 -6.10
N HIS A 119 -4.53 10.41 -7.00
CA HIS A 119 -4.67 11.33 -8.12
C HIS A 119 -3.75 10.97 -9.30
N ASN A 120 -3.99 11.55 -10.45
CA ASN A 120 -3.12 11.42 -11.61
C ASN A 120 -2.12 12.58 -11.68
N THR A 121 -0.87 12.26 -12.00
CA THR A 121 0.15 13.20 -12.43
C THR A 121 0.60 12.78 -13.83
N GLY A 122 0.23 13.56 -14.84
CA GLY A 122 0.36 13.14 -16.24
C GLY A 122 -0.45 11.85 -16.50
N ASN A 123 0.21 10.82 -17.01
CA ASN A 123 -0.41 9.53 -17.33
C ASN A 123 -0.27 8.50 -16.21
N THR A 124 0.33 8.87 -15.07
CA THR A 124 0.56 7.95 -13.96
C THR A 124 -0.42 8.22 -12.82
N LEU A 125 -1.11 7.18 -12.37
CA LEU A 125 -1.95 7.21 -11.17
C LEU A 125 -1.07 7.05 -9.93
N PHE A 126 -1.11 8.02 -9.01
CA PHE A 126 -0.45 7.93 -7.71
C PHE A 126 -1.43 7.52 -6.62
N ILE A 127 -1.05 6.53 -5.81
CA ILE A 127 -1.81 6.09 -4.65
C ILE A 127 -0.88 5.97 -3.45
N ASN A 128 -1.17 6.75 -2.41
CA ASN A 128 -0.66 6.52 -1.07
C ASN A 128 -1.86 6.18 -0.18
N PRO A 129 -1.92 4.99 0.41
CA PRO A 129 -3.07 4.60 1.23
C PRO A 129 -3.12 5.31 2.59
N GLY A 130 -2.09 6.09 2.94
CA GLY A 130 -1.88 6.58 4.29
C GLY A 130 -1.40 5.48 5.23
N SER A 131 -1.51 5.68 6.55
CA SER A 131 -1.20 4.64 7.53
C SER A 131 -2.43 3.80 7.88
N PHE A 132 -2.31 2.50 7.74
CA PHE A 132 -3.39 1.57 8.06
C PHE A 132 -3.74 1.53 9.55
N GLN A 133 -2.79 1.83 10.43
CA GLN A 133 -3.00 1.83 11.88
C GLN A 133 -3.51 3.15 12.46
N GLY A 134 -3.58 4.20 11.64
CA GLY A 134 -3.90 5.53 12.15
C GLY A 134 -2.79 6.09 13.05
N THR A 135 -1.84 6.79 12.47
CA THR A 135 -0.72 7.42 13.20
C THR A 135 -0.90 8.91 13.39
N GLY A 136 -2.13 9.39 13.25
CA GLY A 136 -2.44 10.80 13.50
C GLY A 136 -2.33 11.16 14.98
N ASN A 137 -1.70 12.29 15.28
CA ASN A 137 -1.67 12.91 16.59
C ASN A 137 -3.08 13.18 17.03
N TYR A 138 -3.91 12.65 17.55
CA TYR A 138 -5.33 12.87 17.90
C TYR A 138 -6.27 11.77 17.42
N GLY A 139 -5.71 10.57 17.14
CA GLY A 139 -6.53 9.41 16.89
C GLY A 139 -7.26 9.44 15.55
N ALA A 140 -6.66 9.99 14.52
CA ALA A 140 -7.17 9.85 13.16
C ALA A 140 -7.36 8.37 12.81
N PRO A 141 -8.43 7.99 12.11
CA PRO A 141 -8.65 6.62 11.70
C PRO A 141 -7.53 6.16 10.76
N GLY A 142 -7.25 4.86 10.75
CA GLY A 142 -6.42 4.27 9.72
C GLY A 142 -7.06 4.39 8.36
N THR A 143 -6.24 4.43 7.32
CA THR A 143 -6.70 4.52 5.94
C THR A 143 -6.12 3.40 5.08
N TYR A 144 -6.79 3.10 3.99
CA TYR A 144 -6.35 2.12 3.01
C TYR A 144 -6.82 2.51 1.61
N GLY A 145 -6.17 1.94 0.60
CA GLY A 145 -6.54 2.15 -0.79
C GLY A 145 -7.24 0.92 -1.38
N VAL A 146 -8.02 1.15 -2.42
CA VAL A 146 -8.54 0.09 -3.30
C VAL A 146 -8.27 0.50 -4.75
N LEU A 147 -7.69 -0.41 -5.52
CA LEU A 147 -7.44 -0.24 -6.94
C LEU A 147 -8.30 -1.22 -7.72
N HIS A 148 -9.10 -0.70 -8.63
CA HIS A 148 -9.88 -1.48 -9.57
C HIS A 148 -9.21 -1.45 -10.94
N ILE A 149 -8.94 -2.61 -11.49
CA ILE A 149 -8.24 -2.79 -12.77
C ILE A 149 -9.15 -3.55 -13.72
N GLU A 150 -9.65 -2.86 -14.71
CA GLU A 150 -10.41 -3.41 -15.82
C GLU A 150 -9.53 -3.44 -17.07
N LYS A 151 -10.06 -3.96 -18.19
CA LYS A 151 -9.32 -4.03 -19.45
C LYS A 151 -8.84 -2.64 -19.93
N ASP A 152 -9.69 -1.63 -19.79
CA ASP A 152 -9.46 -0.29 -20.32
C ASP A 152 -9.59 0.81 -19.23
N SER A 153 -9.47 0.42 -17.94
CA SER A 153 -9.69 1.34 -16.83
C SER A 153 -8.86 0.96 -15.60
N LEU A 154 -8.17 1.95 -15.06
CA LEU A 154 -7.41 1.88 -13.83
C LEU A 154 -7.91 2.95 -12.88
N LYS A 155 -8.56 2.57 -11.78
CA LYS A 155 -9.20 3.51 -10.84
C LYS A 155 -8.83 3.18 -9.40
N GLY A 156 -8.27 4.17 -8.70
CA GLY A 156 -7.97 4.11 -7.27
C GLY A 156 -9.00 4.85 -6.42
N SER A 157 -9.11 4.45 -5.17
CA SER A 157 -9.88 5.15 -4.15
C SER A 157 -9.24 4.98 -2.77
N ILE A 158 -9.46 5.96 -1.88
CA ILE A 158 -9.02 5.92 -0.48
C ILE A 158 -10.23 5.75 0.42
N HIS A 159 -10.08 4.96 1.46
CA HIS A 159 -11.11 4.65 2.43
C HIS A 159 -10.55 4.76 3.85
N GLU A 160 -11.42 5.04 4.81
CA GLU A 160 -11.10 5.02 6.23
C GLU A 160 -11.54 3.71 6.87
N LEU A 161 -10.75 3.24 7.84
CA LEU A 161 -11.17 2.13 8.69
C LEU A 161 -12.31 2.57 9.60
N VAL A 162 -13.41 1.83 9.58
CA VAL A 162 -14.55 2.12 10.44
C VAL A 162 -14.15 1.91 11.90
N ARG A 163 -14.22 2.95 12.72
CA ARG A 163 -14.10 2.81 14.18
C ARG A 163 -15.34 2.06 14.67
N LYS A 164 -15.14 0.87 15.23
CA LYS A 164 -16.19 0.30 16.07
C LYS A 164 -16.18 1.09 17.39
N THR A 165 -17.23 1.86 17.60
CA THR A 165 -17.58 2.44 18.91
C THR A 165 -17.84 1.34 19.90
#